data_9961a0960495e5cd99f42b91fcb9180c
#
_entry.id   9961a0960495e5cd99f42b91fcb9180c
#
_cell.length_a   1.000
_cell.length_b   1.000
_cell.length_c   1.000
_cell.angle_alpha   90.00
_cell.angle_beta   90.00
_cell.angle_gamma   90.00
#
_symmetry.space_group_name_H-M   'P 1'
#
loop_
_entity.id
_entity.type
_entity.pdbx_description
1 polymer ?
#
loop_
_entity_poly.entity_id
_entity_poly.type
_entity_poly.pdbx_seq_one_letter_code
_entity_poly.pdbx_strand_id
1 'polypeptide(L)'
;MKKVLILGGNSDIGIKVIEKLIKDKNLLLSIHYNKFPPKISSKKKINLIKKNLFDINEKNITKIFENDYDIIINLVGYVSDQSFFNFSLKEVNKTILINSIIPYLIIRNSLKNMIKQKFGRIVNTSSVGIKFGGGKKTFAYSLSKYLNEFIPSDIRELASKNIFYNTLRIGVTNTKIHKNIINKSLKSRVRLIPANKLASVDDISNYIIYLIRNNNFITNEIVSITGGE
;
A
#
# COMPACT_ATOMS: atom_id res chain seq x y z
N MET A 1 4.68 -12.93 19.16
CA MET A 1 5.13 -12.44 17.84
C MET A 1 3.99 -11.69 17.18
N LYS A 2 4.29 -10.60 16.47
CA LYS A 2 3.28 -9.82 15.72
C LYS A 2 3.13 -10.34 14.30
N LYS A 3 1.90 -10.51 13.84
CA LYS A 3 1.59 -10.93 12.48
C LYS A 3 1.54 -9.72 11.55
N VAL A 4 2.34 -9.73 10.51
CA VAL A 4 2.45 -8.64 9.52
C VAL A 4 1.96 -9.12 8.17
N LEU A 5 1.00 -8.43 7.57
CA LEU A 5 0.61 -8.63 6.19
C LEU A 5 1.16 -7.50 5.32
N ILE A 6 1.83 -7.88 4.23
CA ILE A 6 2.29 -6.95 3.20
C ILE A 6 1.56 -7.28 1.90
N LEU A 7 0.61 -6.42 1.51
CA LEU A 7 -0.10 -6.49 0.24
C LEU A 7 0.75 -5.86 -0.86
N GLY A 8 0.92 -6.55 -1.99
CA GLY A 8 1.80 -6.07 -3.07
C GLY A 8 3.29 -6.14 -2.75
N GLY A 9 3.70 -7.14 -1.97
CA GLY A 9 5.06 -7.28 -1.47
C GLY A 9 6.14 -7.54 -2.53
N ASN A 10 5.78 -7.84 -3.78
CA ASN A 10 6.72 -7.95 -4.89
C ASN A 10 7.02 -6.61 -5.59
N SER A 11 6.44 -5.51 -5.15
CA SER A 11 6.82 -4.16 -5.58
C SER A 11 8.22 -3.79 -5.06
N ASP A 12 8.90 -2.85 -5.72
CA ASP A 12 10.25 -2.45 -5.30
C ASP A 12 10.26 -1.90 -3.86
N ILE A 13 9.24 -1.13 -3.47
CA ILE A 13 9.03 -0.68 -2.08
C ILE A 13 8.76 -1.88 -1.16
N GLY A 14 7.91 -2.82 -1.60
CA GLY A 14 7.56 -4.02 -0.83
C GLY A 14 8.78 -4.89 -0.52
N ILE A 15 9.62 -5.14 -1.51
CA ILE A 15 10.88 -5.88 -1.32
C ILE A 15 11.75 -5.18 -0.27
N LYS A 16 11.89 -3.86 -0.35
CA LYS A 16 12.70 -3.11 0.61
C LYS A 16 12.12 -3.13 2.03
N VAL A 17 10.80 -3.04 2.16
CA VAL A 17 10.13 -3.21 3.47
C VAL A 17 10.37 -4.60 4.04
N ILE A 18 10.25 -5.64 3.21
CA ILE A 18 10.50 -7.03 3.63
C ILE A 18 11.94 -7.21 4.10
N GLU A 19 12.94 -6.70 3.37
CA GLU A 19 14.36 -6.75 3.75
C GLU A 19 14.63 -6.15 5.13
N LYS A 20 13.92 -5.06 5.48
CA LYS A 20 14.03 -4.39 6.78
C LYS A 20 13.31 -5.15 7.91
N LEU A 21 12.25 -5.89 7.60
CA LEU A 21 11.43 -6.59 8.60
C LEU A 21 11.87 -8.04 8.83
N ILE A 22 12.47 -8.67 7.81
CA ILE A 22 12.73 -10.11 7.83
C ILE A 22 13.72 -10.54 8.91
N LYS A 23 14.59 -9.63 9.34
CA LYS A 23 15.59 -9.88 10.40
C LYS A 23 14.98 -9.86 11.81
N ASP A 24 13.78 -9.31 11.96
CA ASP A 24 13.12 -9.21 13.26
C ASP A 24 12.46 -10.54 13.65
N LYS A 25 13.00 -11.20 14.67
CA LYS A 25 12.50 -12.49 15.16
C LYS A 25 11.09 -12.43 15.78
N ASN A 26 10.65 -11.24 16.17
CA ASN A 26 9.33 -11.03 16.78
C ASN A 26 8.21 -10.83 15.77
N LEU A 27 8.50 -10.88 14.45
CA LEU A 27 7.52 -10.70 13.39
C LEU A 27 7.30 -11.99 12.60
N LEU A 28 6.05 -12.29 12.30
CA LEU A 28 5.62 -13.32 11.35
C LEU A 28 5.14 -12.60 10.09
N LEU A 29 5.82 -12.84 8.96
CA LEU A 29 5.54 -12.13 7.72
C LEU A 29 4.66 -12.97 6.80
N SER A 30 3.49 -12.43 6.41
CA SER A 30 2.66 -12.88 5.31
C SER A 30 2.77 -11.89 4.15
N ILE A 31 3.17 -12.36 2.98
CA ILE A 31 3.49 -11.53 1.83
C ILE A 31 2.60 -11.91 0.66
N HIS A 32 1.68 -11.01 0.33
CA HIS A 32 0.83 -11.17 -0.84
C HIS A 32 1.53 -10.69 -2.12
N TYR A 33 1.37 -11.46 -3.20
CA TYR A 33 1.78 -11.10 -4.55
C TYR A 33 0.80 -11.66 -5.59
N ASN A 34 0.76 -11.06 -6.79
CA ASN A 34 -0.11 -11.52 -7.87
C ASN A 34 0.58 -12.59 -8.74
N LYS A 35 1.48 -12.20 -9.65
CA LYS A 35 2.08 -13.10 -10.65
C LYS A 35 3.41 -13.70 -10.20
N PHE A 36 4.33 -12.86 -9.76
CA PHE A 36 5.71 -13.24 -9.42
C PHE A 36 5.98 -13.02 -7.95
N PRO A 37 6.58 -14.00 -7.26
CA PRO A 37 6.95 -13.84 -5.86
C PRO A 37 8.04 -12.76 -5.70
N PRO A 38 8.13 -12.14 -4.54
CA PRO A 38 9.23 -11.24 -4.24
C PRO A 38 10.55 -12.02 -4.22
N LYS A 39 11.59 -11.44 -4.81
CA LYS A 39 12.95 -12.01 -4.76
C LYS A 39 13.57 -11.64 -3.42
N ILE A 40 13.56 -12.56 -2.48
CA ILE A 40 14.06 -12.35 -1.11
C ILE A 40 15.05 -13.46 -0.80
N SER A 41 16.26 -13.08 -0.38
CA SER A 41 17.24 -14.01 0.16
C SER A 41 17.11 -14.07 1.68
N SER A 42 16.49 -15.13 2.21
CA SER A 42 16.37 -15.32 3.65
C SER A 42 16.13 -16.78 4.01
N LYS A 43 16.74 -17.21 5.13
CA LYS A 43 16.46 -18.51 5.76
C LYS A 43 15.20 -18.50 6.65
N LYS A 44 14.61 -17.32 6.91
CA LYS A 44 13.41 -17.18 7.74
C LYS A 44 12.18 -17.64 6.96
N LYS A 45 11.35 -18.45 7.60
CA LYS A 45 10.06 -18.88 7.03
C LYS A 45 9.14 -17.67 6.85
N ILE A 46 8.66 -17.48 5.63
CA ILE A 46 7.71 -16.43 5.23
C ILE A 46 6.49 -17.12 4.66
N ASN A 47 5.31 -16.65 5.04
CA ASN A 47 4.07 -17.08 4.40
C ASN A 47 3.86 -16.31 3.09
N LEU A 48 3.94 -16.99 1.95
CA LEU A 48 3.74 -16.40 0.62
C LEU A 48 2.31 -16.67 0.13
N ILE A 49 1.55 -15.60 -0.11
CA ILE A 49 0.16 -15.65 -0.55
C ILE A 49 0.08 -15.22 -2.01
N LYS A 50 0.04 -16.20 -2.93
CA LYS A 50 -0.17 -15.94 -4.37
C LYS A 50 -1.65 -15.81 -4.65
N LYS A 51 -2.13 -14.60 -4.95
CA LYS A 51 -3.53 -14.39 -5.32
C LYS A 51 -3.71 -13.11 -6.16
N ASN A 52 -4.58 -13.19 -7.16
CA ASN A 52 -5.08 -12.00 -7.83
C ASN A 52 -6.21 -11.39 -6.96
N LEU A 53 -6.06 -10.15 -6.53
CA LEU A 53 -7.06 -9.50 -5.68
C LEU A 53 -8.40 -9.29 -6.38
N PHE A 54 -8.44 -9.29 -7.71
CA PHE A 54 -9.68 -9.21 -8.48
C PHE A 54 -10.58 -10.42 -8.28
N ASP A 55 -10.00 -11.58 -7.93
CA ASP A 55 -10.74 -12.83 -7.71
C ASP A 55 -11.21 -12.99 -6.25
N ILE A 56 -11.07 -11.95 -5.43
CA ILE A 56 -11.43 -11.96 -4.01
C ILE A 56 -12.79 -11.30 -3.82
N ASN A 57 -13.58 -11.90 -2.95
CA ASN A 57 -14.87 -11.40 -2.51
C ASN A 57 -15.09 -11.72 -1.03
N GLU A 58 -16.21 -11.29 -0.45
CA GLU A 58 -16.51 -11.51 0.97
C GLU A 58 -16.59 -12.99 1.38
N LYS A 59 -16.97 -13.89 0.44
CA LYS A 59 -17.12 -15.33 0.73
C LYS A 59 -15.78 -16.08 0.81
N ASN A 60 -14.75 -15.59 0.08
CA ASN A 60 -13.47 -16.30 -0.01
C ASN A 60 -12.30 -15.59 0.69
N ILE A 61 -12.45 -14.32 1.08
CA ILE A 61 -11.37 -13.52 1.64
C ILE A 61 -10.76 -14.14 2.91
N THR A 62 -11.58 -14.68 3.81
CA THR A 62 -11.13 -15.30 5.07
C THR A 62 -10.44 -16.64 4.88
N LYS A 63 -10.64 -17.29 3.73
CA LYS A 63 -9.93 -18.52 3.34
C LYS A 63 -8.54 -18.23 2.77
N ILE A 64 -8.30 -16.98 2.32
CA ILE A 64 -7.07 -16.57 1.65
C ILE A 64 -6.18 -15.76 2.59
N PHE A 65 -6.79 -14.88 3.39
CA PHE A 65 -6.11 -14.05 4.37
C PHE A 65 -6.59 -14.38 5.76
N GLU A 66 -5.65 -14.49 6.70
CA GLU A 66 -5.96 -14.62 8.11
C GLU A 66 -6.68 -13.35 8.63
N ASN A 67 -7.42 -13.47 9.73
CA ASN A 67 -8.21 -12.36 10.30
C ASN A 67 -7.55 -11.74 11.53
N ASP A 68 -6.27 -12.06 11.78
CA ASP A 68 -5.59 -11.72 13.02
C ASP A 68 -4.23 -11.03 12.81
N TYR A 69 -4.12 -10.28 11.72
CA TYR A 69 -2.96 -9.44 11.49
C TYR A 69 -2.92 -8.28 12.48
N ASP A 70 -1.75 -8.06 13.08
CA ASP A 70 -1.46 -6.93 13.95
C ASP A 70 -0.99 -5.70 13.15
N ILE A 71 -0.34 -5.95 12.00
CA ILE A 71 0.21 -4.92 11.14
C ILE A 71 -0.19 -5.21 9.69
N ILE A 72 -0.73 -4.21 9.00
CA ILE A 72 -1.10 -4.32 7.59
C ILE A 72 -0.44 -3.17 6.82
N ILE A 73 0.31 -3.54 5.76
CA ILE A 73 0.97 -2.60 4.86
C ILE A 73 0.41 -2.82 3.46
N ASN A 74 -0.37 -1.85 2.96
CA ASN A 74 -0.95 -1.92 1.62
C ASN A 74 -0.09 -1.16 0.61
N LEU A 75 0.62 -1.92 -0.24
CA LEU A 75 1.45 -1.42 -1.35
C LEU A 75 0.88 -1.81 -2.71
N VAL A 76 -0.39 -2.20 -2.77
CA VAL A 76 -1.03 -2.58 -4.03
C VAL A 76 -1.15 -1.38 -4.96
N GLY A 77 -0.83 -1.58 -6.23
CA GLY A 77 -0.93 -0.56 -7.25
C GLY A 77 -1.13 -1.19 -8.64
N TYR A 78 -2.37 -1.51 -8.98
CA TYR A 78 -2.77 -1.88 -10.33
C TYR A 78 -3.05 -0.60 -11.13
N VAL A 79 -2.43 -0.47 -12.29
CA VAL A 79 -2.61 0.66 -13.22
C VAL A 79 -3.26 0.14 -14.50
N SER A 80 -4.43 0.66 -14.82
CA SER A 80 -5.05 0.51 -16.15
C SER A 80 -4.66 1.69 -17.02
N ASP A 81 -4.28 1.45 -18.28
CA ASP A 81 -3.87 2.48 -19.24
C ASP A 81 -5.09 3.12 -19.89
N GLN A 82 -5.81 3.95 -19.12
CA GLN A 82 -7.06 4.60 -19.57
C GLN A 82 -7.12 6.07 -19.19
N SER A 83 -7.54 6.90 -20.14
CA SER A 83 -7.84 8.32 -19.93
C SER A 83 -9.30 8.53 -19.51
N PHE A 84 -9.62 9.72 -19.04
CA PHE A 84 -11.00 10.10 -18.75
C PHE A 84 -11.91 10.03 -19.98
N PHE A 85 -11.39 10.27 -21.17
CA PHE A 85 -12.18 10.27 -22.41
C PHE A 85 -12.49 8.87 -22.97
N ASN A 86 -11.76 7.84 -22.55
CA ASN A 86 -11.90 6.48 -23.10
C ASN A 86 -11.83 5.38 -22.05
N PHE A 87 -12.21 5.67 -20.81
CA PHE A 87 -12.24 4.62 -19.78
C PHE A 87 -13.39 3.65 -20.00
N SER A 88 -13.18 2.40 -19.63
CA SER A 88 -14.26 1.42 -19.51
C SER A 88 -14.67 1.24 -18.07
N LEU A 89 -15.97 1.12 -17.81
CA LEU A 89 -16.50 0.87 -16.46
C LEU A 89 -15.92 -0.41 -15.85
N LYS A 90 -15.68 -1.43 -16.67
CA LYS A 90 -15.04 -2.69 -16.25
C LYS A 90 -13.64 -2.46 -15.66
N GLU A 91 -12.79 -1.66 -16.32
CA GLU A 91 -11.42 -1.40 -15.85
C GLU A 91 -11.38 -0.43 -14.67
N VAL A 92 -12.29 0.55 -14.61
CA VAL A 92 -12.44 1.42 -13.44
C VAL A 92 -12.81 0.60 -12.22
N ASN A 93 -13.87 -0.22 -12.31
CA ASN A 93 -14.33 -1.09 -11.22
C ASN A 93 -13.22 -2.05 -10.77
N LYS A 94 -12.52 -2.68 -11.72
CA LYS A 94 -11.39 -3.56 -11.42
C LYS A 94 -10.27 -2.83 -10.69
N THR A 95 -9.92 -1.63 -11.14
CA THR A 95 -8.84 -0.84 -10.53
C THR A 95 -9.19 -0.42 -9.11
N ILE A 96 -10.42 0.05 -8.88
CA ILE A 96 -10.93 0.42 -7.56
C ILE A 96 -10.99 -0.81 -6.64
N LEU A 97 -11.52 -1.92 -7.14
CA LEU A 97 -11.62 -3.15 -6.37
C LEU A 97 -10.24 -3.62 -5.88
N ILE A 98 -9.28 -3.72 -6.79
CA ILE A 98 -7.92 -4.19 -6.48
C ILE A 98 -7.17 -3.23 -5.54
N ASN A 99 -7.19 -1.93 -5.85
CA ASN A 99 -6.33 -0.96 -5.16
C ASN A 99 -6.89 -0.50 -3.82
N SER A 100 -8.22 -0.58 -3.63
CA SER A 100 -8.89 0.05 -2.49
C SER A 100 -9.84 -0.90 -1.76
N ILE A 101 -10.85 -1.43 -2.43
CA ILE A 101 -11.94 -2.16 -1.75
C ILE A 101 -11.45 -3.44 -1.10
N ILE A 102 -10.68 -4.27 -1.81
CA ILE A 102 -10.16 -5.52 -1.22
C ILE A 102 -9.18 -5.25 -0.07
N PRO A 103 -8.22 -4.30 -0.17
CA PRO A 103 -7.44 -3.87 0.99
C PRO A 103 -8.29 -3.41 2.18
N TYR A 104 -9.36 -2.64 1.99
CA TYR A 104 -10.27 -2.25 3.07
C TYR A 104 -10.98 -3.46 3.71
N LEU A 105 -11.43 -4.41 2.92
CA LEU A 105 -12.04 -5.65 3.44
C LEU A 105 -11.06 -6.45 4.30
N ILE A 106 -9.79 -6.55 3.88
CA ILE A 106 -8.74 -7.24 4.64
C ILE A 106 -8.48 -6.50 5.96
N ILE A 107 -8.39 -5.18 5.93
CA ILE A 107 -8.23 -4.34 7.12
C ILE A 107 -9.41 -4.56 8.06
N ARG A 108 -10.64 -4.41 7.57
CA ARG A 108 -11.88 -4.61 8.35
C ARG A 108 -11.87 -5.96 9.09
N ASN A 109 -11.50 -7.03 8.41
CA ASN A 109 -11.47 -8.36 9.00
C ASN A 109 -10.45 -8.51 10.13
N SER A 110 -9.35 -7.75 10.09
CA SER A 110 -8.30 -7.79 11.12
C SER A 110 -8.60 -6.88 12.34
N LEU A 111 -9.52 -5.91 12.20
CA LEU A 111 -9.80 -4.94 13.27
C LEU A 111 -10.26 -5.60 14.57
N LYS A 112 -11.08 -6.66 14.49
CA LYS A 112 -11.54 -7.38 15.68
C LYS A 112 -10.37 -7.90 16.54
N ASN A 113 -9.37 -8.47 15.89
CA ASN A 113 -8.16 -8.92 16.58
C ASN A 113 -7.33 -7.73 17.11
N MET A 114 -7.12 -6.69 16.30
CA MET A 114 -6.38 -5.49 16.73
C MET A 114 -7.03 -4.85 17.96
N ILE A 115 -8.37 -4.77 18.00
CA ILE A 115 -9.14 -4.25 19.14
C ILE A 115 -8.92 -5.11 20.39
N LYS A 116 -8.99 -6.43 20.24
CA LYS A 116 -8.77 -7.39 21.35
C LYS A 116 -7.35 -7.28 21.92
N GLN A 117 -6.35 -7.12 21.03
CA GLN A 117 -4.93 -7.02 21.41
C GLN A 117 -4.52 -5.61 21.87
N LYS A 118 -5.41 -4.60 21.74
CA LYS A 118 -5.11 -3.18 21.96
C LYS A 118 -3.84 -2.75 21.22
N PHE A 119 -3.69 -3.22 19.98
CA PHE A 119 -2.59 -2.89 19.11
C PHE A 119 -2.97 -3.12 17.65
N GLY A 120 -2.68 -2.14 16.80
CA GLY A 120 -2.79 -2.25 15.35
C GLY A 120 -1.96 -1.17 14.65
N ARG A 121 -1.31 -1.54 13.55
CA ARG A 121 -0.63 -0.57 12.67
C ARG A 121 -1.06 -0.82 11.24
N ILE A 122 -1.69 0.19 10.65
CA ILE A 122 -2.18 0.12 9.28
C ILE A 122 -1.51 1.24 8.49
N VAL A 123 -0.78 0.86 7.46
CA VAL A 123 -0.14 1.80 6.52
C VAL A 123 -0.73 1.55 5.14
N ASN A 124 -1.56 2.50 4.69
CA ASN A 124 -2.10 2.50 3.34
C ASN A 124 -1.25 3.38 2.42
N THR A 125 -1.39 3.24 1.11
CA THR A 125 -0.64 4.05 0.14
C THR A 125 -1.53 4.72 -0.87
N SER A 126 -1.29 6.02 -1.05
CA SER A 126 -1.83 6.87 -2.09
C SER A 126 -0.72 7.33 -3.05
N SER A 127 -0.97 8.30 -3.87
CA SER A 127 -0.05 8.80 -4.89
C SER A 127 -0.13 10.32 -5.01
N VAL A 128 1.01 10.97 -5.20
CA VAL A 128 1.05 12.40 -5.51
C VAL A 128 0.25 12.76 -6.76
N GLY A 129 0.07 11.81 -7.68
CA GLY A 129 -0.71 12.00 -8.89
C GLY A 129 -2.15 12.50 -8.66
N ILE A 130 -2.74 12.21 -7.50
CA ILE A 130 -4.11 12.64 -7.17
C ILE A 130 -4.22 14.16 -7.06
N LYS A 131 -3.16 14.87 -6.63
CA LYS A 131 -3.13 16.34 -6.56
C LYS A 131 -3.33 17.01 -7.93
N PHE A 132 -3.02 16.28 -9.00
CA PHE A 132 -3.04 16.77 -10.37
C PHE A 132 -4.12 16.07 -11.22
N GLY A 133 -5.09 15.40 -10.58
CA GLY A 133 -6.10 14.62 -11.30
C GLY A 133 -5.56 13.38 -12.02
N GLY A 134 -4.31 12.99 -11.75
CA GLY A 134 -3.61 11.91 -12.44
C GLY A 134 -2.90 12.36 -13.71
N GLY A 135 -2.42 11.39 -14.47
CA GLY A 135 -1.88 11.61 -15.83
C GLY A 135 -2.90 11.21 -16.89
N LYS A 136 -2.64 11.59 -18.16
CA LYS A 136 -3.53 11.32 -19.31
C LYS A 136 -4.02 9.87 -19.44
N LYS A 137 -3.33 8.91 -18.86
CA LYS A 137 -3.62 7.46 -18.95
C LYS A 137 -3.74 6.78 -17.57
N THR A 138 -3.98 7.54 -16.52
CA THR A 138 -4.03 7.00 -15.15
C THR A 138 -5.28 7.43 -14.38
N PHE A 139 -6.38 7.68 -15.10
CA PHE A 139 -7.64 8.14 -14.49
C PHE A 139 -8.12 7.20 -13.39
N ALA A 140 -8.39 5.92 -13.74
CA ALA A 140 -8.91 4.95 -12.78
C ALA A 140 -7.93 4.69 -11.62
N TYR A 141 -6.61 4.68 -11.90
CA TYR A 141 -5.58 4.55 -10.87
C TYR A 141 -5.63 5.72 -9.88
N SER A 142 -5.68 6.96 -10.38
CA SER A 142 -5.69 8.15 -9.52
C SER A 142 -6.96 8.21 -8.69
N LEU A 143 -8.12 7.86 -9.27
CA LEU A 143 -9.37 7.73 -8.54
C LEU A 143 -9.26 6.69 -7.41
N SER A 144 -8.72 5.51 -7.69
CA SER A 144 -8.54 4.48 -6.68
C SER A 144 -7.57 4.89 -5.57
N LYS A 145 -6.52 5.64 -5.91
CA LYS A 145 -5.56 6.15 -4.91
C LYS A 145 -6.13 7.31 -4.08
N TYR A 146 -7.06 8.08 -4.64
CA TYR A 146 -7.82 9.06 -3.88
C TYR A 146 -8.71 8.39 -2.82
N LEU A 147 -9.37 7.29 -3.17
CA LEU A 147 -10.16 6.51 -2.21
C LEU A 147 -9.31 6.00 -1.04
N ASN A 148 -8.02 5.71 -1.24
CA ASN A 148 -7.13 5.27 -0.16
C ASN A 148 -6.76 6.38 0.84
N GLU A 149 -7.10 7.64 0.56
CA GLU A 149 -6.97 8.75 1.51
C GLU A 149 -8.22 8.94 2.39
N PHE A 150 -9.30 8.29 2.05
CA PHE A 150 -10.48 8.28 2.91
C PHE A 150 -10.23 7.37 4.12
N ILE A 151 -10.25 7.94 5.31
CA ILE A 151 -10.12 7.22 6.57
C ILE A 151 -11.49 7.19 7.25
N PRO A 152 -12.14 6.03 7.37
CA PRO A 152 -13.45 5.92 8.02
C PRO A 152 -13.43 6.44 9.45
N SER A 153 -14.51 7.11 9.88
CA SER A 153 -14.66 7.63 11.25
C SER A 153 -14.49 6.54 12.32
N ASP A 154 -15.07 5.37 12.07
CA ASP A 154 -14.97 4.22 12.99
C ASP A 154 -13.51 3.81 13.26
N ILE A 155 -12.63 3.97 12.28
CA ILE A 155 -11.20 3.68 12.47
C ILE A 155 -10.51 4.78 13.28
N ARG A 156 -10.93 6.04 13.13
CA ARG A 156 -10.38 7.18 13.88
C ARG A 156 -10.55 6.99 15.38
N GLU A 157 -11.70 6.50 15.83
CA GLU A 157 -12.01 6.25 17.22
C GLU A 157 -11.15 5.15 17.86
N LEU A 158 -10.60 4.24 17.03
CA LEU A 158 -9.73 3.16 17.49
C LEU A 158 -8.34 3.62 17.93
N ALA A 159 -7.99 4.88 17.74
CA ALA A 159 -6.74 5.47 18.25
C ALA A 159 -6.61 5.28 19.78
N SER A 160 -7.72 5.39 20.52
CA SER A 160 -7.78 5.14 21.96
C SER A 160 -7.41 3.70 22.35
N LYS A 161 -7.47 2.77 21.42
CA LYS A 161 -7.08 1.36 21.56
C LYS A 161 -5.70 1.05 20.98
N ASN A 162 -4.86 2.08 20.74
CA ASN A 162 -3.54 1.94 20.16
C ASN A 162 -3.57 1.30 18.76
N ILE A 163 -4.63 1.57 17.99
CA ILE A 163 -4.75 1.16 16.59
C ILE A 163 -4.56 2.40 15.74
N PHE A 164 -3.46 2.45 14.97
CA PHE A 164 -3.08 3.61 14.18
C PHE A 164 -3.18 3.29 12.69
N TYR A 165 -3.92 4.14 11.99
CA TYR A 165 -4.11 4.09 10.55
C TYR A 165 -3.52 5.34 9.90
N ASN A 166 -2.59 5.19 8.98
CA ASN A 166 -2.03 6.30 8.22
C ASN A 166 -1.96 5.96 6.74
N THR A 167 -2.12 6.96 5.89
CA THR A 167 -1.93 6.84 4.45
C THR A 167 -0.70 7.63 4.01
N LEU A 168 0.18 6.99 3.24
CA LEU A 168 1.32 7.66 2.63
C LEU A 168 0.97 8.07 1.21
N ARG A 169 0.97 9.38 0.95
CA ARG A 169 0.94 9.94 -0.40
C ARG A 169 2.35 9.90 -0.97
N ILE A 170 2.59 8.91 -1.81
CA ILE A 170 3.93 8.64 -2.34
C ILE A 170 4.16 9.48 -3.59
N GLY A 171 5.28 10.19 -3.62
CA GLY A 171 5.80 10.93 -4.76
C GLY A 171 6.33 10.02 -5.87
N VAL A 172 6.80 10.63 -6.94
CA VAL A 172 7.40 9.88 -8.04
C VAL A 172 8.67 9.20 -7.55
N THR A 173 8.64 7.87 -7.55
CA THR A 173 9.69 7.01 -7.01
C THR A 173 10.30 6.20 -8.15
N ASN A 174 11.62 6.01 -8.14
CA ASN A 174 12.30 5.20 -9.15
C ASN A 174 11.97 3.71 -8.98
N THR A 175 10.86 3.27 -9.57
CA THR A 175 10.31 1.92 -9.44
C THR A 175 9.81 1.38 -10.78
N LYS A 176 9.64 0.07 -10.87
CA LYS A 176 9.15 -0.63 -12.08
C LYS A 176 7.75 -0.19 -12.51
N ILE A 177 6.92 0.31 -11.62
CA ILE A 177 5.57 0.78 -11.96
C ILE A 177 5.62 1.90 -13.01
N HIS A 178 6.64 2.75 -12.98
CA HIS A 178 6.82 3.83 -13.94
C HIS A 178 7.32 3.35 -15.31
N LYS A 179 8.02 2.21 -15.36
CA LYS A 179 8.44 1.59 -16.64
C LYS A 179 7.25 1.06 -17.45
N ASN A 180 6.18 0.71 -16.78
CA ASN A 180 4.95 0.19 -17.39
C ASN A 180 3.97 1.31 -17.80
N ILE A 181 4.18 2.53 -17.35
CA ILE A 181 3.40 3.71 -17.76
C ILE A 181 4.13 4.33 -18.96
N ILE A 182 3.67 3.99 -20.14
CA ILE A 182 4.23 4.30 -21.45
C ILE A 182 4.81 5.73 -21.53
N ASN A 183 6.09 5.84 -21.93
CA ASN A 183 6.78 7.04 -22.43
C ASN A 183 6.90 8.27 -21.50
N LYS A 184 6.86 8.14 -20.19
CA LYS A 184 7.27 9.24 -19.32
C LYS A 184 8.77 9.22 -19.09
N SER A 185 9.47 10.17 -19.67
CA SER A 185 10.85 10.45 -19.29
C SER A 185 10.88 10.83 -17.80
N LEU A 186 11.44 9.98 -16.96
CA LEU A 186 11.65 10.29 -15.54
C LEU A 186 12.51 11.55 -15.36
N LYS A 187 13.40 11.85 -16.32
CA LYS A 187 14.23 13.07 -16.33
C LYS A 187 13.41 14.34 -16.42
N SER A 188 12.39 14.39 -17.30
CA SER A 188 11.49 15.55 -17.37
C SER A 188 10.63 15.70 -16.11
N ARG A 189 10.28 14.58 -15.48
CA ARG A 189 9.49 14.58 -14.26
C ARG A 189 10.25 15.13 -13.05
N VAL A 190 11.56 14.83 -12.95
CA VAL A 190 12.43 15.34 -11.88
C VAL A 190 12.40 16.88 -11.80
N ARG A 191 12.37 17.56 -12.96
CA ARG A 191 12.34 19.03 -13.03
C ARG A 191 11.08 19.65 -12.41
N LEU A 192 10.01 18.88 -12.26
CA LEU A 192 8.74 19.32 -11.66
C LEU A 192 8.67 19.08 -10.16
N ILE A 193 9.63 18.33 -9.61
CA ILE A 193 9.72 18.04 -8.18
C ILE A 193 10.59 19.12 -7.53
N PRO A 194 10.09 19.90 -6.54
CA PRO A 194 10.89 20.95 -5.90
C PRO A 194 12.23 20.46 -5.34
N ALA A 195 12.28 19.24 -4.81
CA ALA A 195 13.53 18.62 -4.34
C ALA A 195 14.52 18.23 -5.45
N ASN A 196 14.18 18.44 -6.73
CA ASN A 196 14.99 18.10 -7.93
C ASN A 196 15.50 16.65 -7.98
N LYS A 197 14.81 15.72 -7.34
CA LYS A 197 15.14 14.28 -7.34
C LYS A 197 13.89 13.43 -7.19
N LEU A 198 13.97 12.18 -7.64
CA LEU A 198 12.94 11.18 -7.33
C LEU A 198 13.08 10.70 -5.88
N ALA A 199 11.97 10.32 -5.28
CA ALA A 199 12.02 9.57 -4.02
C ALA A 199 12.75 8.24 -4.23
N SER A 200 13.51 7.80 -3.25
CA SER A 200 14.09 6.46 -3.25
C SER A 200 13.13 5.46 -2.59
N VAL A 201 13.28 4.18 -2.90
CA VAL A 201 12.54 3.11 -2.20
C VAL A 201 12.93 3.05 -0.72
N ASP A 202 14.15 3.50 -0.37
CA ASP A 202 14.60 3.58 1.01
C ASP A 202 13.88 4.68 1.78
N ASP A 203 13.69 5.88 1.20
CA ASP A 203 12.94 6.97 1.83
C ASP A 203 11.54 6.50 2.24
N ILE A 204 10.84 5.88 1.29
CA ILE A 204 9.48 5.39 1.52
C ILE A 204 9.46 4.24 2.54
N SER A 205 10.34 3.26 2.37
CA SER A 205 10.36 2.09 3.26
C SER A 205 10.78 2.45 4.70
N ASN A 206 11.73 3.37 4.89
CA ASN A 206 12.11 3.85 6.21
C ASN A 206 10.93 4.48 6.96
N TYR A 207 10.13 5.28 6.26
CA TYR A 207 8.97 5.91 6.88
C TYR A 207 7.86 4.88 7.21
N ILE A 208 7.64 3.87 6.33
CA ILE A 208 6.76 2.74 6.65
C ILE A 208 7.24 2.03 7.92
N ILE A 209 8.54 1.72 8.03
CA ILE A 209 9.10 1.07 9.21
C ILE A 209 8.92 1.93 10.46
N TYR A 210 9.13 3.24 10.35
CA TYR A 210 8.88 4.18 11.45
C TYR A 210 7.42 4.10 11.93
N LEU A 211 6.46 4.17 11.02
CA LEU A 211 5.02 4.13 11.37
C LEU A 211 4.60 2.83 12.06
N ILE A 212 5.21 1.71 11.75
CA ILE A 212 4.83 0.43 12.34
C ILE A 212 5.59 0.06 13.62
N ARG A 213 6.78 0.64 13.85
CA ARG A 213 7.64 0.31 15.00
C ARG A 213 7.73 1.42 16.05
N ASN A 214 7.97 2.64 15.60
CA ASN A 214 8.38 3.76 16.45
C ASN A 214 7.29 4.81 16.63
N ASN A 215 6.19 4.69 15.90
CA ASN A 215 5.11 5.64 15.98
C ASN A 215 4.20 5.33 17.17
N ASN A 216 4.06 6.32 18.06
CA ASN A 216 3.22 6.22 19.24
C ASN A 216 2.08 7.26 19.26
N PHE A 217 1.99 8.14 18.25
CA PHE A 217 1.02 9.23 18.27
C PHE A 217 0.44 9.63 16.90
N ILE A 218 1.17 9.40 15.80
CA ILE A 218 0.70 9.75 14.45
C ILE A 218 -0.36 8.74 14.02
N THR A 219 -1.59 9.20 13.87
CA THR A 219 -2.70 8.38 13.36
C THR A 219 -3.71 9.24 12.63
N ASN A 220 -4.44 8.65 11.70
CA ASN A 220 -5.45 9.30 10.84
C ASN A 220 -4.87 10.40 9.94
N GLU A 221 -3.59 10.27 9.62
CA GLU A 221 -2.88 11.25 8.81
C GLU A 221 -2.65 10.77 7.37
N ILE A 222 -2.65 11.74 6.46
CA ILE A 222 -2.17 11.57 5.08
C ILE A 222 -0.81 12.24 4.99
N VAL A 223 0.25 11.43 5.09
CA VAL A 223 1.61 11.94 5.09
C VAL A 223 2.17 11.97 3.67
N SER A 224 2.55 13.14 3.20
CA SER A 224 3.12 13.33 1.86
C SER A 224 4.64 13.11 1.88
N ILE A 225 5.12 12.14 1.09
CA ILE A 225 6.54 11.90 0.83
C ILE A 225 6.75 12.17 -0.65
N THR A 226 6.75 13.44 -1.04
CA THR A 226 6.60 13.89 -2.43
C THR A 226 7.74 14.79 -2.93
N GLY A 227 8.66 15.19 -2.06
CA GLY A 227 9.74 16.12 -2.42
C GLY A 227 9.26 17.54 -2.68
N GLY A 228 8.12 17.94 -2.11
CA GLY A 228 7.53 19.28 -2.23
C GLY A 228 6.41 19.41 -3.26
N GLU A 229 6.04 18.33 -3.99
CA GLU A 229 4.87 18.34 -4.89
C GLU A 229 3.53 18.39 -4.16
#